data_6687d3c57c89b1fa39a5b016879522ce
#
_entry.id   6687d3c57c89b1fa39a5b016879522ce
#
_cell.length_a   1.000
_cell.length_b   1.000
_cell.length_c   1.000
_cell.angle_alpha   90.00
_cell.angle_beta   90.00
_cell.angle_gamma   90.00
#
_symmetry.space_group_name_H-M   'P 1'
#
loop_
_entity.id
_entity.type
_entity.pdbx_description
1 polymer ?
#
loop_
_entity_poly.entity_id
_entity_poly.type
_entity_poly.pdbx_seq_one_letter_code
_entity_poly.pdbx_strand_id
1 'polypeptide(L)'
;MEPMLDVSNLSFDYLSASSCLHVIDNISFQAFEGDFISIVGPSGCGKSTLLDIIAGLMPSSSGQVFFLGEPVIKPRKEIGYMLQRDQLFEWRSILRNTLLGPEIQHSSHKDKKKARKTASEMLTRYDLGSFLGSKPSELSGGMRQRAALIRTLIMEPTLLLLDEPFSALDYQTRLTVCNDICEIIR
;
A
#
# COMPACT_ATOMS: atom_id res chain seq x y z
N MET A 1 22.30 -8.41 -10.97
CA MET A 1 21.33 -7.30 -10.83
C MET A 1 21.17 -7.12 -9.34
N GLU A 2 21.23 -5.91 -8.84
CA GLU A 2 21.02 -5.66 -7.41
C GLU A 2 19.53 -5.75 -7.09
N PRO A 3 19.13 -6.36 -5.97
CA PRO A 3 17.72 -6.43 -5.59
C PRO A 3 17.18 -5.05 -5.24
N MET A 4 15.94 -4.78 -5.64
CA MET A 4 15.22 -3.57 -5.24
C MET A 4 14.81 -3.63 -3.78
N LEU A 5 14.36 -4.81 -3.32
CA LEU A 5 14.05 -5.12 -1.93
C LEU A 5 14.86 -6.35 -1.51
N ASP A 6 15.54 -6.27 -0.37
CA ASP A 6 16.24 -7.38 0.26
C ASP A 6 15.77 -7.52 1.72
N VAL A 7 15.18 -8.65 2.03
CA VAL A 7 14.75 -9.02 3.39
C VAL A 7 15.66 -10.15 3.85
N SER A 8 16.43 -9.90 4.92
CA SER A 8 17.49 -10.80 5.36
C SER A 8 17.31 -11.20 6.81
N ASN A 9 17.08 -12.52 7.04
CA ASN A 9 16.96 -13.17 8.35
C ASN A 9 15.97 -12.45 9.29
N LEU A 10 14.86 -11.96 8.73
CA LEU A 10 13.89 -11.15 9.45
C LEU A 10 13.11 -11.98 10.46
N SER A 11 13.11 -11.53 11.72
CA SER A 11 12.27 -12.10 12.77
C SER A 11 11.56 -11.02 13.55
N PHE A 12 10.37 -11.32 14.05
CA PHE A 12 9.59 -10.37 14.84
C PHE A 12 8.75 -11.07 15.91
N ASP A 13 8.83 -10.49 17.11
CA ASP A 13 8.13 -10.95 18.31
C ASP A 13 7.29 -9.83 18.90
N TYR A 14 6.03 -10.11 19.19
CA TYR A 14 5.23 -9.22 20.04
C TYR A 14 5.54 -9.52 21.51
N LEU A 15 6.11 -8.55 22.21
CA LEU A 15 6.40 -8.65 23.64
C LEU A 15 5.27 -8.01 24.44
N SER A 16 4.66 -8.75 25.36
CA SER A 16 3.76 -8.24 26.39
C SER A 16 4.37 -8.46 27.76
N ALA A 17 3.79 -7.85 28.78
CA ALA A 17 4.30 -7.98 30.18
C ALA A 17 4.36 -9.45 30.67
N SER A 18 3.60 -10.36 30.05
CA SER A 18 3.45 -11.76 30.51
C SER A 18 3.72 -12.80 29.41
N SER A 19 3.94 -12.41 28.16
CA SER A 19 4.10 -13.36 27.05
C SER A 19 4.96 -12.78 25.92
N CYS A 20 5.63 -13.69 25.20
CA CYS A 20 6.29 -13.43 23.93
C CYS A 20 5.54 -14.22 22.85
N LEU A 21 5.06 -13.54 21.81
CA LEU A 21 4.42 -14.17 20.67
C LEU A 21 5.33 -14.05 19.45
N HIS A 22 5.93 -15.17 19.04
CA HIS A 22 6.71 -15.26 17.81
C HIS A 22 5.77 -15.18 16.59
N VAL A 23 5.98 -14.22 15.72
CA VAL A 23 5.11 -13.95 14.56
C VAL A 23 5.84 -14.14 13.25
N ILE A 24 7.10 -13.73 13.19
CA ILE A 24 7.95 -13.90 12.00
C ILE A 24 9.23 -14.58 12.48
N ASP A 25 9.62 -15.66 11.80
CA ASP A 25 10.81 -16.43 12.15
C ASP A 25 11.72 -16.61 10.93
N ASN A 26 12.85 -15.92 10.96
CA ASN A 26 13.97 -16.06 10.03
C ASN A 26 13.58 -16.01 8.53
N ILE A 27 12.74 -15.05 8.13
CA ILE A 27 12.31 -14.89 6.75
C ILE A 27 13.39 -14.15 5.94
N SER A 28 13.75 -14.71 4.78
CA SER A 28 14.66 -14.07 3.83
C SER A 28 14.13 -14.24 2.41
N PHE A 29 14.11 -13.15 1.66
CA PHE A 29 13.80 -13.12 0.22
C PHE A 29 14.26 -11.83 -0.44
N GLN A 30 14.35 -11.84 -1.76
CA GLN A 30 14.69 -10.67 -2.55
C GLN A 30 13.62 -10.41 -3.61
N ALA A 31 13.41 -9.14 -3.94
CA ALA A 31 12.59 -8.72 -5.06
C ALA A 31 13.39 -7.80 -5.98
N PHE A 32 13.20 -7.98 -7.28
CA PHE A 32 13.81 -7.18 -8.32
C PHE A 32 12.78 -6.29 -9.00
N GLU A 33 13.23 -5.31 -9.76
CA GLU A 33 12.34 -4.46 -10.55
C GLU A 33 11.48 -5.29 -11.50
N GLY A 34 10.16 -5.05 -11.46
CA GLY A 34 9.17 -5.80 -12.24
C GLY A 34 8.69 -7.11 -11.61
N ASP A 35 9.22 -7.52 -10.46
CA ASP A 35 8.74 -8.71 -9.76
C ASP A 35 7.37 -8.51 -9.14
N PHE A 36 6.58 -9.58 -9.17
CA PHE A 36 5.32 -9.71 -8.42
C PHE A 36 5.45 -10.82 -7.39
N ILE A 37 5.49 -10.47 -6.11
CA ILE A 37 5.60 -11.43 -5.00
C ILE A 37 4.27 -11.57 -4.28
N SER A 38 3.78 -12.80 -4.15
CA SER A 38 2.57 -13.12 -3.39
C SER A 38 2.94 -13.81 -2.07
N ILE A 39 2.53 -13.19 -0.95
CA ILE A 39 2.69 -13.76 0.39
C ILE A 39 1.40 -14.46 0.78
N VAL A 40 1.45 -15.79 0.91
CA VAL A 40 0.29 -16.63 1.18
C VAL A 40 0.43 -17.30 2.55
N GLY A 41 -0.68 -17.39 3.27
CA GLY A 41 -0.74 -18.04 4.58
C GLY A 41 -2.08 -17.80 5.28
N PRO A 42 -2.38 -18.56 6.36
CA PRO A 42 -3.63 -18.41 7.10
C PRO A 42 -3.76 -17.03 7.75
N SER A 43 -4.99 -16.69 8.19
CA SER A 43 -5.20 -15.46 8.96
C SER A 43 -4.39 -15.48 10.25
N GLY A 44 -3.77 -14.36 10.60
CA GLY A 44 -2.95 -14.22 11.81
C GLY A 44 -1.53 -14.77 11.73
N CYS A 45 -1.06 -15.29 10.58
CA CYS A 45 0.32 -15.82 10.44
C CYS A 45 1.40 -14.75 10.23
N GLY A 46 1.10 -13.45 10.38
CA GLY A 46 2.11 -12.39 10.34
C GLY A 46 2.28 -11.67 8.99
N LYS A 47 1.41 -11.89 7.99
CA LYS A 47 1.53 -11.23 6.67
C LYS A 47 1.53 -9.70 6.76
N SER A 48 0.54 -9.13 7.45
CA SER A 48 0.46 -7.67 7.67
C SER A 48 1.64 -7.15 8.48
N THR A 49 2.09 -7.89 9.50
CA THR A 49 3.28 -7.55 10.30
C THR A 49 4.54 -7.50 9.42
N LEU A 50 4.71 -8.46 8.51
CA LEU A 50 5.82 -8.45 7.55
C LEU A 50 5.76 -7.22 6.64
N LEU A 51 4.59 -6.88 6.11
CA LEU A 51 4.40 -5.70 5.27
C LEU A 51 4.65 -4.40 6.06
N ASP A 52 4.21 -4.32 7.33
CA ASP A 52 4.46 -3.16 8.20
C ASP A 52 5.96 -2.94 8.44
N ILE A 53 6.74 -4.03 8.62
CA ILE A 53 8.19 -3.93 8.78
C ILE A 53 8.85 -3.50 7.47
N ILE A 54 8.45 -4.07 6.33
CA ILE A 54 8.97 -3.68 5.01
C ILE A 54 8.63 -2.21 4.70
N ALA A 55 7.45 -1.73 5.11
CA ALA A 55 7.05 -0.34 4.95
C ALA A 55 7.81 0.63 5.89
N GLY A 56 8.56 0.11 6.87
CA GLY A 56 9.24 0.91 7.89
C GLY A 56 8.31 1.50 8.95
N LEU A 57 7.12 0.93 9.10
CA LEU A 57 6.15 1.33 10.15
C LEU A 57 6.45 0.66 11.48
N MET A 58 7.11 -0.49 11.46
CA MET A 58 7.51 -1.24 12.64
C MET A 58 8.98 -1.68 12.53
N PRO A 59 9.76 -1.65 13.63
CA PRO A 59 11.09 -2.22 13.65
C PRO A 59 11.00 -3.77 13.70
N SER A 60 11.98 -4.47 13.14
CA SER A 60 12.16 -5.91 13.34
C SER A 60 12.75 -6.22 14.72
N SER A 61 12.52 -7.43 15.26
CA SER A 61 13.23 -7.94 16.45
C SER A 61 14.66 -8.34 16.11
N SER A 62 14.87 -8.92 14.91
CA SER A 62 16.18 -9.22 14.33
C SER A 62 16.11 -9.25 12.82
N GLY A 63 17.27 -9.31 12.15
CA GLY A 63 17.38 -9.22 10.71
C GLY A 63 17.23 -7.78 10.21
N GLN A 64 17.22 -7.62 8.89
CA GLN A 64 17.21 -6.31 8.25
C GLN A 64 16.39 -6.31 6.96
N VAL A 65 15.84 -5.14 6.63
CA VAL A 65 15.21 -4.87 5.33
C VAL A 65 15.99 -3.76 4.64
N PHE A 66 16.39 -4.00 3.40
CA PHE A 66 17.00 -2.99 2.54
C PHE A 66 16.10 -2.71 1.35
N PHE A 67 15.96 -1.44 1.01
CA PHE A 67 15.25 -0.99 -0.17
C PHE A 67 16.16 -0.06 -0.98
N LEU A 68 16.43 -0.43 -2.24
CA LEU A 68 17.40 0.26 -3.10
C LEU A 68 18.79 0.38 -2.44
N GLY A 69 19.23 -0.69 -1.76
CA GLY A 69 20.53 -0.75 -1.08
C GLY A 69 20.61 0.01 0.26
N GLU A 70 19.54 0.70 0.68
CA GLU A 70 19.49 1.42 1.95
C GLU A 70 18.61 0.74 2.98
N PRO A 71 19.00 0.70 4.28
CA PRO A 71 18.20 0.08 5.31
C PRO A 71 16.87 0.84 5.52
N VAL A 72 15.77 0.09 5.64
CA VAL A 72 14.45 0.63 5.94
C VAL A 72 14.27 0.71 7.46
N ILE A 73 14.51 1.90 8.02
CA ILE A 73 14.37 2.20 9.45
C ILE A 73 13.18 3.12 9.76
N LYS A 74 12.54 3.65 8.73
CA LYS A 74 11.37 4.55 8.79
C LYS A 74 10.62 4.50 7.46
N PRO A 75 9.35 4.96 7.41
CA PRO A 75 8.60 5.04 6.17
C PRO A 75 9.30 5.86 5.09
N ARG A 76 9.25 5.39 3.86
CA ARG A 76 9.84 6.02 2.67
C ARG A 76 8.73 6.37 1.67
N LYS A 77 8.88 7.51 0.98
CA LYS A 77 7.89 7.99 0.00
C LYS A 77 7.81 7.11 -1.25
N GLU A 78 8.88 6.38 -1.56
CA GLU A 78 8.99 5.45 -2.68
C GLU A 78 8.27 4.13 -2.43
N ILE A 79 7.89 3.84 -1.17
CA ILE A 79 7.14 2.65 -0.79
C ILE A 79 5.67 3.05 -0.60
N GLY A 80 4.82 2.63 -1.54
CA GLY A 80 3.37 2.74 -1.43
C GLY A 80 2.82 1.57 -0.63
N TYR A 81 2.01 1.84 0.40
CA TYR A 81 1.40 0.79 1.21
C TYR A 81 -0.12 0.97 1.29
N MET A 82 -0.83 -0.02 0.78
CA MET A 82 -2.27 -0.14 0.95
C MET A 82 -2.56 -1.11 2.08
N LEU A 83 -3.06 -0.57 3.19
CA LEU A 83 -3.44 -1.34 4.38
C LEU A 83 -4.72 -2.16 4.12
N GLN A 84 -4.92 -3.23 4.88
CA GLN A 84 -6.10 -4.11 4.81
C GLN A 84 -7.42 -3.33 4.91
N ARG A 85 -7.48 -2.33 5.79
CA ARG A 85 -8.61 -1.39 5.86
C ARG A 85 -8.35 -0.19 4.97
N ASP A 86 -9.39 0.36 4.37
CA ASP A 86 -9.27 1.47 3.41
C ASP A 86 -8.67 2.76 4.01
N GLN A 87 -8.78 2.96 5.33
CA GLN A 87 -8.22 4.11 6.06
C GLN A 87 -8.54 5.46 5.40
N LEU A 88 -9.72 5.58 4.78
CA LEU A 88 -10.18 6.84 4.22
C LEU A 88 -10.67 7.76 5.35
N PHE A 89 -10.35 9.04 5.26
CA PHE A 89 -10.82 10.03 6.21
C PHE A 89 -12.29 10.38 5.94
N GLU A 90 -13.17 10.06 6.87
CA GLU A 90 -14.63 10.25 6.76
C GLU A 90 -15.04 11.72 6.55
N TRP A 91 -14.24 12.68 7.03
CA TRP A 91 -14.51 14.12 6.88
C TRP A 91 -14.02 14.69 5.55
N ARG A 92 -13.30 13.91 4.73
CA ARG A 92 -12.81 14.31 3.40
C ARG A 92 -13.63 13.66 2.30
N SER A 93 -13.78 14.36 1.17
CA SER A 93 -14.34 13.72 -0.03
C SER A 93 -13.38 12.69 -0.60
N ILE A 94 -13.88 11.82 -1.49
CA ILE A 94 -13.08 10.79 -2.15
C ILE A 94 -11.89 11.40 -2.89
N LEU A 95 -12.13 12.43 -3.71
CA LEU A 95 -11.05 13.14 -4.41
C LEU A 95 -10.02 13.74 -3.42
N ARG A 96 -10.45 14.31 -2.30
CA ARG A 96 -9.53 14.84 -1.29
C ARG A 96 -8.78 13.75 -0.53
N ASN A 97 -9.40 12.59 -0.32
CA ASN A 97 -8.70 11.42 0.23
C ASN A 97 -7.57 10.97 -0.70
N THR A 98 -7.86 10.85 -2.00
CA THR A 98 -6.87 10.48 -3.01
C THR A 98 -5.71 11.49 -3.09
N LEU A 99 -5.99 12.77 -2.89
CA LEU A 99 -4.98 13.83 -2.96
C LEU A 99 -4.15 14.01 -1.67
N LEU A 100 -4.35 13.20 -0.65
CA LEU A 100 -3.66 13.37 0.64
C LEU A 100 -2.13 13.35 0.50
N GLY A 101 -1.58 12.35 -0.18
CA GLY A 101 -0.14 12.23 -0.41
C GLY A 101 0.43 13.43 -1.19
N PRO A 102 -0.12 13.78 -2.36
CA PRO A 102 0.27 14.97 -3.11
C PRO A 102 0.13 16.28 -2.32
N GLU A 103 -0.89 16.43 -1.47
CA GLU A 103 -1.04 17.62 -0.62
C GLU A 103 0.08 17.76 0.41
N ILE A 104 0.58 16.64 0.93
CA ILE A 104 1.67 16.62 1.91
C ILE A 104 3.04 16.86 1.23
N GLN A 105 3.26 16.26 0.06
CA GLN A 105 4.57 16.30 -0.60
C GLN A 105 4.77 17.53 -1.49
N HIS A 106 3.71 18.08 -2.08
CA HIS A 106 3.83 19.15 -3.06
C HIS A 106 3.47 20.51 -2.47
N SER A 107 4.41 21.46 -2.51
CA SER A 107 4.20 22.85 -2.13
C SER A 107 3.72 23.73 -3.30
N SER A 108 4.08 23.37 -4.55
CA SER A 108 3.76 24.17 -5.75
C SER A 108 2.28 24.05 -6.14
N HIS A 109 1.66 25.19 -6.49
CA HIS A 109 0.28 25.24 -6.99
C HIS A 109 0.11 24.49 -8.33
N LYS A 110 1.14 24.48 -9.18
CA LYS A 110 1.15 23.78 -10.46
C LYS A 110 1.09 22.27 -10.27
N ASP A 111 1.87 21.73 -9.32
CA ASP A 111 1.91 20.31 -9.03
C ASP A 111 0.60 19.82 -8.41
N LYS A 112 0.01 20.61 -7.51
CA LYS A 112 -1.33 20.33 -6.96
C LYS A 112 -2.41 20.28 -8.03
N LYS A 113 -2.36 21.17 -9.03
CA LYS A 113 -3.32 21.16 -10.15
C LYS A 113 -3.13 19.94 -11.02
N LYS A 114 -1.87 19.52 -11.31
CA LYS A 114 -1.55 18.30 -12.04
C LYS A 114 -2.05 17.07 -11.29
N ALA A 115 -1.69 16.94 -10.02
CA ALA A 115 -2.12 15.83 -9.17
C ALA A 115 -3.65 15.70 -9.10
N ARG A 116 -4.37 16.83 -9.00
CA ARG A 116 -5.84 16.83 -9.01
C ARG A 116 -6.43 16.32 -10.32
N LYS A 117 -5.83 16.69 -11.46
CA LYS A 117 -6.27 16.20 -12.77
C LYS A 117 -6.05 14.68 -12.87
N THR A 118 -4.84 14.19 -12.55
CA THR A 118 -4.50 12.77 -12.55
C THR A 118 -5.40 11.98 -11.60
N ALA A 119 -5.63 12.47 -10.37
CA ALA A 119 -6.54 11.83 -9.41
C ALA A 119 -7.97 11.69 -9.96
N SER A 120 -8.51 12.73 -10.61
CA SER A 120 -9.85 12.69 -11.20
C SER A 120 -9.92 11.70 -12.36
N GLU A 121 -8.89 11.64 -13.21
CA GLU A 121 -8.80 10.71 -14.33
C GLU A 121 -8.71 9.26 -13.84
N MET A 122 -7.87 8.98 -12.84
CA MET A 122 -7.76 7.66 -12.22
C MET A 122 -9.08 7.24 -11.57
N LEU A 123 -9.70 8.11 -10.76
CA LEU A 123 -10.99 7.81 -10.13
C LEU A 123 -12.09 7.53 -11.17
N THR A 124 -12.08 8.23 -12.29
CA THR A 124 -13.04 8.00 -13.39
C THR A 124 -12.78 6.66 -14.08
N ARG A 125 -11.51 6.30 -14.34
CA ARG A 125 -11.12 5.01 -14.92
C ARG A 125 -11.60 3.82 -14.08
N TYR A 126 -11.63 3.99 -12.75
CA TYR A 126 -12.07 2.96 -11.79
C TYR A 126 -13.54 3.11 -11.35
N ASP A 127 -14.40 3.70 -12.17
CA ASP A 127 -15.85 3.88 -11.95
C ASP A 127 -16.21 4.70 -10.70
N LEU A 128 -15.33 5.60 -10.27
CA LEU A 128 -15.55 6.49 -9.15
C LEU A 128 -15.74 7.97 -9.58
N GLY A 129 -15.82 8.23 -10.89
CA GLY A 129 -15.92 9.59 -11.44
C GLY A 129 -17.14 10.39 -10.96
N SER A 130 -18.29 9.74 -10.74
CA SER A 130 -19.50 10.36 -10.19
C SER A 130 -19.45 10.60 -8.67
N PHE A 131 -18.45 10.02 -7.97
CA PHE A 131 -18.31 10.06 -6.51
C PHE A 131 -17.15 10.94 -6.02
N LEU A 132 -16.57 11.77 -6.87
CA LEU A 132 -15.44 12.64 -6.51
C LEU A 132 -15.71 13.53 -5.29
N GLY A 133 -16.94 14.02 -5.17
CA GLY A 133 -17.40 14.88 -4.07
C GLY A 133 -17.92 14.13 -2.85
N SER A 134 -18.24 12.84 -2.99
CA SER A 134 -18.86 12.02 -1.96
C SER A 134 -17.92 11.73 -0.79
N LYS A 135 -18.51 11.41 0.36
CA LYS A 135 -17.79 10.95 1.56
C LYS A 135 -17.59 9.44 1.53
N PRO A 136 -16.60 8.88 2.24
CA PRO A 136 -16.41 7.42 2.33
C PRO A 136 -17.66 6.68 2.78
N SER A 137 -18.44 7.22 3.72
CA SER A 137 -19.70 6.65 4.22
C SER A 137 -20.79 6.48 3.15
N GLU A 138 -20.69 7.18 2.01
CA GLU A 138 -21.65 7.12 0.91
C GLU A 138 -21.26 6.04 -0.14
N LEU A 139 -20.12 5.36 0.05
CA LEU A 139 -19.58 4.39 -0.87
C LEU A 139 -19.72 2.95 -0.35
N SER A 140 -19.86 1.99 -1.27
CA SER A 140 -19.74 0.56 -0.93
C SER A 140 -18.31 0.20 -0.48
N GLY A 141 -18.14 -0.95 0.20
CA GLY A 141 -16.81 -1.42 0.63
C GLY A 141 -15.81 -1.53 -0.52
N GLY A 142 -16.24 -2.11 -1.65
CA GLY A 142 -15.39 -2.22 -2.84
C GLY A 142 -15.03 -0.87 -3.48
N MET A 143 -15.97 0.10 -3.46
CA MET A 143 -15.68 1.47 -3.93
C MET A 143 -14.65 2.17 -3.02
N ARG A 144 -14.76 2.02 -1.70
CA ARG A 144 -13.78 2.54 -0.76
C ARG A 144 -12.40 1.91 -0.97
N GLN A 145 -12.36 0.60 -1.19
CA GLN A 145 -11.11 -0.12 -1.43
C GLN A 145 -10.42 0.36 -2.72
N ARG A 146 -11.18 0.57 -3.81
CA ARG A 146 -10.65 1.18 -5.05
C ARG A 146 -10.12 2.60 -4.81
N ALA A 147 -10.84 3.42 -4.06
CA ALA A 147 -10.37 4.77 -3.73
C ALA A 147 -9.07 4.75 -2.90
N ALA A 148 -8.93 3.81 -1.96
CA ALA A 148 -7.70 3.62 -1.18
C ALA A 148 -6.52 3.16 -2.06
N LEU A 149 -6.76 2.25 -3.00
CA LEU A 149 -5.76 1.84 -3.99
C LEU A 149 -5.28 3.04 -4.82
N ILE A 150 -6.21 3.82 -5.37
CA ILE A 150 -5.86 5.01 -6.18
C ILE A 150 -5.09 6.04 -5.34
N ARG A 151 -5.44 6.21 -4.05
CA ARG A 151 -4.67 7.07 -3.13
C ARG A 151 -3.21 6.64 -2.99
N THR A 152 -2.95 5.35 -3.03
CA THR A 152 -1.59 4.81 -2.96
C THR A 152 -0.88 4.96 -4.30
N LEU A 153 -1.55 4.62 -5.41
CA LEU A 153 -0.96 4.65 -6.76
C LEU A 153 -0.65 6.06 -7.28
N ILE A 154 -1.42 7.08 -6.88
CA ILE A 154 -1.18 8.47 -7.33
C ILE A 154 0.18 9.03 -6.92
N MET A 155 0.82 8.39 -5.94
CA MET A 155 2.17 8.72 -5.49
C MET A 155 3.28 8.14 -6.38
N GLU A 156 2.91 7.35 -7.38
CA GLU A 156 3.83 6.67 -8.30
C GLU A 156 4.96 5.92 -7.52
N PRO A 157 4.58 5.03 -6.58
CA PRO A 157 5.57 4.36 -5.75
C PRO A 157 6.44 3.41 -6.58
N THR A 158 7.72 3.28 -6.20
CA THR A 158 8.65 2.30 -6.79
C THR A 158 8.38 0.89 -6.29
N LEU A 159 8.00 0.74 -5.01
CA LEU A 159 7.56 -0.51 -4.40
C LEU A 159 6.12 -0.36 -3.92
N LEU A 160 5.25 -1.28 -4.33
CA LEU A 160 3.85 -1.31 -3.91
C LEU A 160 3.59 -2.50 -2.99
N LEU A 161 3.20 -2.22 -1.76
CA LEU A 161 2.79 -3.20 -0.77
C LEU A 161 1.26 -3.20 -0.68
N LEU A 162 0.65 -4.37 -0.80
CA LEU A 162 -0.80 -4.54 -0.78
C LEU A 162 -1.20 -5.59 0.26
N ASP A 163 -1.91 -5.18 1.30
CA ASP A 163 -2.43 -6.07 2.33
C ASP A 163 -3.92 -6.38 2.07
N GLU A 164 -4.19 -7.58 1.57
CA GLU A 164 -5.53 -8.06 1.19
C GLU A 164 -6.33 -7.08 0.31
N PRO A 165 -5.74 -6.53 -0.78
CA PRO A 165 -6.32 -5.42 -1.55
C PRO A 165 -7.65 -5.75 -2.23
N PHE A 166 -8.05 -7.02 -2.27
CA PHE A 166 -9.21 -7.51 -3.00
C PHE A 166 -10.27 -8.16 -2.12
N SER A 167 -10.13 -8.09 -0.79
CA SER A 167 -11.01 -8.80 0.16
C SER A 167 -12.48 -8.36 0.07
N ALA A 168 -12.76 -7.10 -0.26
CA ALA A 168 -14.10 -6.53 -0.39
C ALA A 168 -14.58 -6.39 -1.85
N LEU A 169 -13.82 -6.90 -2.85
CA LEU A 169 -14.17 -6.79 -4.26
C LEU A 169 -14.88 -8.04 -4.77
N ASP A 170 -15.89 -7.84 -5.63
CA ASP A 170 -16.46 -8.92 -6.42
C ASP A 170 -15.45 -9.45 -7.46
N TYR A 171 -15.74 -10.62 -8.03
CA TYR A 171 -14.81 -11.31 -8.91
C TYR A 171 -14.42 -10.51 -10.16
N GLN A 172 -15.37 -9.83 -10.82
CA GLN A 172 -15.09 -9.08 -12.04
C GLN A 172 -14.25 -7.84 -11.75
N THR A 173 -14.61 -7.09 -10.72
CA THR A 173 -13.83 -5.92 -10.26
C THR A 173 -12.43 -6.32 -9.85
N ARG A 174 -12.26 -7.48 -9.18
CA ARG A 174 -10.96 -8.02 -8.81
C ARG A 174 -10.07 -8.26 -10.03
N LEU A 175 -10.60 -8.91 -11.09
CA LEU A 175 -9.85 -9.15 -12.32
C LEU A 175 -9.41 -7.85 -12.99
N THR A 176 -10.29 -6.85 -13.05
CA THR A 176 -9.97 -5.55 -13.65
C THR A 176 -8.83 -4.87 -12.88
N VAL A 177 -8.93 -4.81 -11.56
CA VAL A 177 -7.89 -4.18 -10.72
C VAL A 177 -6.57 -4.94 -10.78
N CYS A 178 -6.59 -6.29 -10.83
CA CYS A 178 -5.37 -7.08 -11.02
C CYS A 178 -4.68 -6.76 -12.36
N ASN A 179 -5.44 -6.68 -13.45
CA ASN A 179 -4.88 -6.32 -14.75
C ASN A 179 -4.27 -4.91 -14.75
N ASP A 180 -4.96 -3.95 -14.15
CA ASP A 180 -4.47 -2.58 -14.04
C ASP A 180 -3.18 -2.48 -13.21
N ILE A 181 -3.08 -3.22 -12.11
CA ILE A 181 -1.85 -3.31 -11.32
C ILE A 181 -0.72 -3.91 -12.15
N CYS A 182 -0.99 -4.98 -12.91
CA CYS A 182 -0.01 -5.59 -13.82
C CYS A 182 0.45 -4.63 -14.93
N GLU A 183 -0.42 -3.74 -15.42
CA GLU A 183 -0.05 -2.70 -16.41
C GLU A 183 0.82 -1.60 -15.80
N ILE A 184 0.63 -1.28 -14.52
CA ILE A 184 1.41 -0.25 -13.80
C ILE A 184 2.82 -0.76 -13.46
N ILE A 185 2.97 -2.07 -13.20
CA ILE A 185 4.25 -2.70 -12.85
C ILE A 185 5.14 -2.94 -14.08
N ARG A 186 4.61 -2.89 -15.29
CA ARG A 186 5.36 -3.02 -16.56
C ARG A 186 5.88 -1.67 -17.06
#